data_00a1bc7e305064ebd55fe16acf52c288
#
_entry.id   00a1bc7e305064ebd55fe16acf52c288
#
_cell.length_a   1.000
_cell.length_b   1.000
_cell.length_c   1.000
_cell.angle_alpha   90.00
_cell.angle_beta   90.00
_cell.angle_gamma   90.00
#
_symmetry.space_group_name_H-M   'P 1'
#
loop_
_entity.id
_entity.type
_entity.pdbx_description
1 polymer ?
#
loop_
_entity_poly.entity_id
_entity_poly.type
_entity_poly.pdbx_seq_one_letter_code
_entity_poly.pdbx_strand_id
1 'polypeptide(L)'
;IDQGVRDLRIGLDEEYISGNTDPELVESVLAGIRVMEGLGAEIVPIKFPDISGYMDAWGVLCASEALAAHEATYPSRRDDYGPWFQGWLDMGAAVTGAEYAKANNLRSACRGLLANVFENIDVIGCPTMTRPPFPITLEEMYGPSFLLDDANWGRFTVPYDFSGAPTISLPCGQN
;
A
#
# COMPACT_ATOMS: atom_id res chain seq x y z
N ILE A 1 -8.17 -23.61 6.71
CA ILE A 1 -8.31 -23.52 5.24
C ILE A 1 -9.70 -24.05 4.82
N ASP A 2 -10.28 -24.98 5.55
CA ASP A 2 -11.55 -25.64 5.13
C ASP A 2 -12.85 -24.90 5.52
N GLN A 3 -12.76 -23.78 6.21
CA GLN A 3 -13.95 -23.01 6.65
C GLN A 3 -14.42 -21.98 5.60
N GLY A 4 -13.64 -21.73 4.54
CA GLY A 4 -13.94 -20.70 3.55
C GLY A 4 -13.96 -19.30 4.17
N VAL A 5 -14.90 -18.46 3.71
CA VAL A 5 -15.07 -17.08 4.18
C VAL A 5 -16.34 -16.90 5.05
N ARG A 6 -16.97 -18.01 5.47
CA ARG A 6 -18.16 -17.94 6.31
C ARG A 6 -17.83 -17.27 7.65
N ASP A 7 -18.70 -16.36 8.07
CA ASP A 7 -18.59 -15.57 9.31
C ASP A 7 -17.35 -14.63 9.35
N LEU A 8 -16.61 -14.50 8.23
CA LEU A 8 -15.53 -13.53 8.11
C LEU A 8 -16.11 -12.11 8.02
N ARG A 9 -15.72 -11.22 8.92
CA ARG A 9 -16.16 -9.83 8.93
C ARG A 9 -15.23 -9.01 8.05
N ILE A 10 -15.76 -8.55 6.90
CA ILE A 10 -15.03 -7.74 5.91
C ILE A 10 -15.40 -6.27 6.12
N GLY A 11 -14.49 -5.47 6.60
CA GLY A 11 -14.64 -4.02 6.71
C GLY A 11 -14.58 -3.35 5.34
N LEU A 12 -15.59 -2.56 5.00
CA LEU A 12 -15.68 -1.83 3.74
C LEU A 12 -15.98 -0.35 4.00
N ASP A 13 -15.14 0.53 3.47
CA ASP A 13 -15.41 1.97 3.36
C ASP A 13 -15.53 2.33 1.88
N GLU A 14 -16.78 2.47 1.41
CA GLU A 14 -17.06 2.76 -0.01
C GLU A 14 -16.51 4.13 -0.45
N GLU A 15 -16.51 5.12 0.43
CA GLU A 15 -15.93 6.44 0.14
C GLU A 15 -14.41 6.35 -0.03
N TYR A 16 -13.74 5.56 0.82
CA TYR A 16 -12.31 5.33 0.73
C TYR A 16 -11.92 4.62 -0.58
N ILE A 17 -12.65 3.58 -0.96
CA ILE A 17 -12.31 2.80 -2.17
C ILE A 17 -12.68 3.51 -3.47
N SER A 18 -13.72 4.37 -3.48
CA SER A 18 -14.18 5.07 -4.69
C SER A 18 -13.48 6.42 -4.93
N GLY A 19 -12.94 7.05 -3.90
CA GLY A 19 -12.30 8.35 -4.03
C GLY A 19 -11.05 8.33 -4.92
N ASN A 20 -11.06 9.05 -6.06
CA ASN A 20 -9.99 9.10 -7.04
C ASN A 20 -9.52 7.71 -7.54
N THR A 21 -10.43 6.76 -7.61
CA THR A 21 -10.21 5.41 -8.12
C THR A 21 -11.03 5.20 -9.37
N ASP A 22 -10.49 4.45 -10.33
CA ASP A 22 -11.19 4.09 -11.56
C ASP A 22 -12.52 3.40 -11.24
N PRO A 23 -13.67 3.87 -11.79
CA PRO A 23 -14.98 3.32 -11.44
C PRO A 23 -15.18 1.85 -11.84
N GLU A 24 -14.57 1.38 -12.94
CA GLU A 24 -14.67 -0.02 -13.36
C GLU A 24 -13.89 -0.93 -12.41
N LEU A 25 -12.73 -0.45 -11.92
CA LEU A 25 -11.97 -1.15 -10.90
C LEU A 25 -12.74 -1.23 -9.59
N VAL A 26 -13.36 -0.14 -9.14
CA VAL A 26 -14.21 -0.12 -7.93
C VAL A 26 -15.35 -1.14 -8.07
N GLU A 27 -16.06 -1.14 -9.20
CA GLU A 27 -17.16 -2.10 -9.43
C GLU A 27 -16.66 -3.55 -9.42
N SER A 28 -15.50 -3.84 -10.00
CA SER A 28 -14.88 -5.17 -9.98
C SER A 28 -14.56 -5.62 -8.56
N VAL A 29 -14.02 -4.73 -7.72
CA VAL A 29 -13.75 -5.02 -6.31
C VAL A 29 -15.03 -5.27 -5.54
N LEU A 30 -16.05 -4.42 -5.71
CA LEU A 30 -17.36 -4.60 -5.06
C LEU A 30 -18.04 -5.89 -5.51
N ALA A 31 -17.90 -6.28 -6.79
CA ALA A 31 -18.41 -7.56 -7.29
C ALA A 31 -17.71 -8.74 -6.58
N GLY A 32 -16.39 -8.69 -6.40
CA GLY A 32 -15.64 -9.69 -5.63
C GLY A 32 -16.11 -9.78 -4.17
N ILE A 33 -16.34 -8.63 -3.52
CA ILE A 33 -16.85 -8.57 -2.14
C ILE A 33 -18.26 -9.18 -2.06
N ARG A 34 -19.16 -8.88 -3.00
CA ARG A 34 -20.49 -9.51 -3.08
C ARG A 34 -20.43 -11.04 -3.23
N VAL A 35 -19.44 -11.56 -3.94
CA VAL A 35 -19.22 -13.02 -4.01
C VAL A 35 -18.87 -13.58 -2.63
N MET A 36 -17.99 -12.93 -1.89
CA MET A 36 -17.64 -13.36 -0.52
C MET A 36 -18.85 -13.29 0.42
N GLU A 37 -19.67 -12.24 0.33
CA GLU A 37 -20.93 -12.11 1.09
C GLU A 37 -21.88 -13.28 0.76
N GLY A 38 -22.04 -13.60 -0.54
CA GLY A 38 -22.83 -14.76 -0.98
C GLY A 38 -22.30 -16.12 -0.47
N LEU A 39 -21.01 -16.20 -0.13
CA LEU A 39 -20.38 -17.36 0.47
C LEU A 39 -20.47 -17.37 2.03
N GLY A 40 -21.08 -16.34 2.62
CA GLY A 40 -21.36 -16.25 4.04
C GLY A 40 -20.43 -15.32 4.83
N ALA A 41 -19.67 -14.46 4.17
CA ALA A 41 -18.96 -13.36 4.86
C ALA A 41 -19.96 -12.27 5.27
N GLU A 42 -19.63 -11.53 6.32
CA GLU A 42 -20.36 -10.36 6.80
C GLU A 42 -19.66 -9.09 6.30
N ILE A 43 -20.38 -8.20 5.62
CA ILE A 43 -19.85 -6.90 5.20
C ILE A 43 -20.16 -5.87 6.30
N VAL A 44 -19.12 -5.32 6.91
CA VAL A 44 -19.20 -4.36 8.00
C VAL A 44 -18.81 -2.99 7.48
N PRO A 45 -19.72 -2.00 7.47
CA PRO A 45 -19.36 -0.63 7.14
C PRO A 45 -18.34 -0.08 8.15
N ILE A 46 -17.23 0.45 7.62
CA ILE A 46 -16.21 1.10 8.43
C ILE A 46 -15.91 2.51 7.91
N LYS A 47 -15.20 3.30 8.70
CA LYS A 47 -14.54 4.52 8.25
C LYS A 47 -13.04 4.31 8.30
N PHE A 48 -12.39 4.28 7.14
CA PHE A 48 -10.95 4.16 7.06
C PHE A 48 -10.30 5.46 7.57
N PRO A 49 -9.27 5.40 8.43
CA PRO A 49 -8.66 6.59 8.99
C PRO A 49 -7.91 7.40 7.92
N ASP A 50 -7.84 8.71 8.10
CA ASP A 50 -6.97 9.55 7.27
C ASP A 50 -5.50 9.25 7.58
N ILE A 51 -4.82 8.74 6.57
CA ILE A 51 -3.40 8.35 6.64
C ILE A 51 -2.54 9.15 5.64
N SER A 52 -3.09 10.21 5.04
CA SER A 52 -2.39 11.02 4.03
C SER A 52 -1.06 11.59 4.55
N GLY A 53 -0.99 11.96 5.83
CA GLY A 53 0.24 12.44 6.47
C GLY A 53 1.34 11.39 6.69
N TYR A 54 1.11 10.11 6.36
CA TYR A 54 2.11 9.05 6.60
C TYR A 54 2.91 8.66 5.35
N MET A 55 2.54 9.16 4.16
CA MET A 55 3.22 8.82 2.90
C MET A 55 4.69 9.23 2.92
N ASP A 56 5.00 10.47 3.35
CA ASP A 56 6.38 10.95 3.44
C ASP A 56 7.19 10.15 4.46
N ALA A 57 6.59 9.83 5.60
CA ALA A 57 7.23 9.03 6.64
C ALA A 57 7.53 7.60 6.17
N TRP A 58 6.61 7.00 5.38
CA TRP A 58 6.84 5.72 4.72
C TRP A 58 8.06 5.80 3.79
N GLY A 59 8.15 6.85 2.95
CA GLY A 59 9.29 7.07 2.06
C GLY A 59 10.63 7.16 2.81
N VAL A 60 10.67 7.89 3.93
CA VAL A 60 11.86 8.00 4.79
C VAL A 60 12.31 6.65 5.33
N LEU A 61 11.38 5.82 5.84
CA LEU A 61 11.70 4.48 6.35
C LEU A 61 12.17 3.56 5.24
N CYS A 62 11.41 3.46 4.14
CA CYS A 62 11.73 2.57 3.03
C CYS A 62 13.08 2.89 2.40
N ALA A 63 13.39 4.17 2.16
CA ALA A 63 14.68 4.55 1.58
C ALA A 63 15.85 4.24 2.52
N SER A 64 15.71 4.51 3.82
CA SER A 64 16.75 4.22 4.82
C SER A 64 16.96 2.72 4.99
N GLU A 65 15.90 1.95 5.07
CA GLU A 65 15.95 0.49 5.22
C GLU A 65 16.48 -0.20 3.95
N ALA A 66 16.11 0.32 2.75
CA ALA A 66 16.69 -0.12 1.49
C ALA A 66 18.20 0.11 1.44
N LEU A 67 18.66 1.32 1.84
CA LEU A 67 20.09 1.61 1.90
C LEU A 67 20.82 0.65 2.84
N ALA A 68 20.28 0.41 4.03
CA ALA A 68 20.87 -0.53 4.99
C ALA A 68 20.95 -1.96 4.44
N ALA A 69 19.91 -2.40 3.72
CA ALA A 69 19.88 -3.72 3.09
C ALA A 69 20.92 -3.85 1.95
N HIS A 70 21.28 -2.74 1.31
CA HIS A 70 22.23 -2.70 0.19
C HIS A 70 23.64 -2.22 0.58
N GLU A 71 23.96 -2.00 1.86
CA GLU A 71 25.25 -1.42 2.32
C GLU A 71 26.48 -2.17 1.80
N ALA A 72 26.38 -3.48 1.60
CA ALA A 72 27.49 -4.29 1.09
C ALA A 72 27.82 -4.00 -0.40
N THR A 73 26.89 -3.44 -1.16
CA THR A 73 26.99 -3.23 -2.59
C THR A 73 26.78 -1.78 -3.03
N TYR A 74 26.28 -0.93 -2.17
CA TYR A 74 26.08 0.49 -2.44
C TYR A 74 26.87 1.35 -1.43
N PRO A 75 27.67 2.37 -1.83
CA PRO A 75 27.78 2.88 -3.21
C PRO A 75 28.84 2.19 -4.08
N SER A 76 29.56 1.17 -3.57
CA SER A 76 30.72 0.56 -4.27
C SER A 76 30.39 -0.02 -5.65
N ARG A 77 29.16 -0.46 -5.87
CA ARG A 77 28.64 -1.03 -7.12
C ARG A 77 27.45 -0.22 -7.64
N ARG A 78 27.51 1.11 -7.50
CA ARG A 78 26.40 2.02 -7.87
C ARG A 78 25.87 1.79 -9.28
N ASP A 79 26.76 1.56 -10.25
CA ASP A 79 26.40 1.42 -11.66
C ASP A 79 25.65 0.12 -12.00
N ASP A 80 25.58 -0.83 -11.06
CA ASP A 80 24.78 -2.04 -11.20
C ASP A 80 23.29 -1.79 -10.91
N TYR A 81 22.93 -0.63 -10.39
CA TYR A 81 21.56 -0.26 -10.04
C TYR A 81 20.94 0.65 -11.10
N GLY A 82 19.68 0.47 -11.40
CA GLY A 82 18.93 1.37 -12.27
C GLY A 82 18.82 2.79 -11.68
N PRO A 83 18.77 3.84 -12.52
CA PRO A 83 18.84 5.24 -12.10
C PRO A 83 17.80 5.61 -11.03
N TRP A 84 16.58 5.10 -11.14
CA TRP A 84 15.51 5.35 -10.17
C TRP A 84 15.87 4.81 -8.77
N PHE A 85 16.37 3.58 -8.71
CA PHE A 85 16.72 2.97 -7.44
C PHE A 85 17.99 3.57 -6.84
N GLN A 86 18.94 4.04 -7.67
CA GLN A 86 20.07 4.84 -7.20
C GLN A 86 19.59 6.09 -6.45
N GLY A 87 18.62 6.84 -7.04
CA GLY A 87 18.03 8.01 -6.41
C GLY A 87 17.33 7.68 -5.08
N TRP A 88 16.69 6.53 -5.00
CA TRP A 88 16.06 6.03 -3.78
C TRP A 88 17.08 5.72 -2.68
N LEU A 89 18.19 5.07 -3.03
CA LEU A 89 19.29 4.80 -2.09
C LEU A 89 20.02 6.07 -1.65
N ASP A 90 20.22 7.04 -2.56
CA ASP A 90 20.79 8.35 -2.25
C ASP A 90 19.87 9.13 -1.29
N MET A 91 18.56 9.07 -1.47
CA MET A 91 17.59 9.64 -0.52
C MET A 91 17.75 9.00 0.86
N GLY A 92 17.88 7.68 0.93
CA GLY A 92 18.13 6.97 2.19
C GLY A 92 19.41 7.41 2.90
N ALA A 93 20.47 7.67 2.13
CA ALA A 93 21.76 8.16 2.64
C ALA A 93 21.68 9.60 3.20
N ALA A 94 20.72 10.40 2.74
CA ALA A 94 20.51 11.77 3.21
C ALA A 94 19.65 11.84 4.48
N VAL A 95 18.92 10.78 4.83
CA VAL A 95 18.03 10.73 6.00
C VAL A 95 18.86 10.78 7.29
N THR A 96 18.52 11.72 8.17
CA THR A 96 19.12 11.81 9.50
C THR A 96 18.49 10.82 10.49
N GLY A 97 19.20 10.45 11.53
CA GLY A 97 18.65 9.61 12.61
C GLY A 97 17.41 10.22 13.27
N ALA A 98 17.31 11.57 13.34
CA ALA A 98 16.14 12.26 13.88
C ALA A 98 14.91 12.13 12.96
N GLU A 99 15.10 12.21 11.64
CA GLU A 99 14.02 12.01 10.65
C GLU A 99 13.54 10.56 10.66
N TYR A 100 14.44 9.60 10.67
CA TYR A 100 14.12 8.19 10.82
C TYR A 100 13.30 7.92 12.10
N ALA A 101 13.72 8.46 13.24
CA ALA A 101 13.00 8.30 14.50
C ALA A 101 11.59 8.91 14.46
N LYS A 102 11.42 10.10 13.85
CA LYS A 102 10.11 10.73 13.65
C LYS A 102 9.22 9.87 12.77
N ALA A 103 9.74 9.36 11.65
CA ALA A 103 9.01 8.49 10.74
C ALA A 103 8.57 7.18 11.44
N ASN A 104 9.43 6.59 12.26
CA ASN A 104 9.09 5.39 13.02
C ASN A 104 8.03 5.64 14.12
N ASN A 105 8.01 6.84 14.72
CA ASN A 105 6.93 7.23 15.63
C ASN A 105 5.58 7.36 14.89
N LEU A 106 5.57 7.94 13.67
CA LEU A 106 4.39 8.01 12.82
C LEU A 106 3.92 6.62 12.38
N ARG A 107 4.84 5.70 12.08
CA ARG A 107 4.52 4.28 11.84
C ARG A 107 3.78 3.65 13.03
N SER A 108 4.25 3.92 14.24
CA SER A 108 3.59 3.42 15.45
C SER A 108 2.18 4.00 15.62
N ALA A 109 1.99 5.29 15.31
CA ALA A 109 0.67 5.93 15.33
C ALA A 109 -0.27 5.33 14.27
N CYS A 110 0.22 5.10 13.05
CA CYS A 110 -0.53 4.43 11.97
C CYS A 110 -1.01 3.03 12.39
N ARG A 111 -0.13 2.25 13.01
CA ARG A 111 -0.49 0.93 13.57
C ARG A 111 -1.63 1.01 14.58
N GLY A 112 -1.59 2.01 15.47
CA GLY A 112 -2.67 2.24 16.44
C GLY A 112 -4.00 2.58 15.77
N LEU A 113 -4.00 3.44 14.74
CA LEU A 113 -5.21 3.77 13.98
C LEU A 113 -5.81 2.55 13.30
N LEU A 114 -5.00 1.72 12.64
CA LEU A 114 -5.48 0.51 11.99
C LEU A 114 -5.93 -0.54 13.01
N ALA A 115 -5.25 -0.68 14.14
CA ALA A 115 -5.67 -1.60 15.20
C ALA A 115 -7.11 -1.29 15.69
N ASN A 116 -7.46 -0.01 15.83
CA ASN A 116 -8.82 0.39 16.19
C ASN A 116 -9.85 -0.02 15.13
N VAL A 117 -9.49 0.06 13.84
CA VAL A 117 -10.38 -0.40 12.76
C VAL A 117 -10.63 -1.92 12.87
N PHE A 118 -9.59 -2.68 13.21
CA PHE A 118 -9.67 -4.15 13.33
C PHE A 118 -10.36 -4.65 14.60
N GLU A 119 -10.82 -3.79 15.52
CA GLU A 119 -11.56 -4.25 16.71
C GLU A 119 -12.86 -5.00 16.37
N ASN A 120 -13.51 -4.58 15.28
CA ASN A 120 -14.84 -5.10 14.92
C ASN A 120 -14.87 -5.83 13.56
N ILE A 121 -13.73 -6.00 12.91
CA ILE A 121 -13.59 -6.67 11.62
C ILE A 121 -12.39 -7.60 11.63
N ASP A 122 -12.36 -8.53 10.68
CA ASP A 122 -11.26 -9.49 10.53
C ASP A 122 -10.32 -9.11 9.39
N VAL A 123 -10.87 -8.51 8.31
CA VAL A 123 -10.11 -8.03 7.15
C VAL A 123 -10.70 -6.73 6.62
N ILE A 124 -9.91 -5.96 5.87
CA ILE A 124 -10.36 -4.79 5.12
C ILE A 124 -10.39 -5.16 3.64
N GLY A 125 -11.51 -4.87 2.96
CA GLY A 125 -11.64 -4.99 1.51
C GLY A 125 -11.34 -3.67 0.80
N CYS A 126 -10.34 -3.65 -0.09
CA CYS A 126 -10.01 -2.48 -0.90
C CYS A 126 -9.35 -2.88 -2.22
N PRO A 127 -9.29 -1.99 -3.23
CA PRO A 127 -8.44 -2.18 -4.40
C PRO A 127 -6.96 -2.29 -4.03
N THR A 128 -6.15 -2.85 -4.93
CA THR A 128 -4.68 -2.81 -4.79
C THR A 128 -4.10 -1.52 -5.37
N MET A 129 -4.74 -0.98 -6.39
CA MET A 129 -4.33 0.24 -7.10
C MET A 129 -5.54 1.15 -7.33
N THR A 130 -5.28 2.40 -7.71
CA THR A 130 -6.33 3.37 -8.04
C THR A 130 -6.80 3.29 -9.49
N ARG A 131 -6.07 2.56 -10.33
CA ARG A 131 -6.35 2.38 -11.76
C ARG A 131 -6.01 0.97 -12.23
N PRO A 132 -6.61 0.50 -13.34
CA PRO A 132 -6.25 -0.77 -13.97
C PRO A 132 -4.78 -0.79 -14.44
N PRO A 133 -4.24 -1.97 -14.76
CA PRO A 133 -2.94 -2.08 -15.41
C PRO A 133 -2.89 -1.24 -16.71
N PHE A 134 -1.76 -0.63 -16.98
CA PHE A 134 -1.53 0.23 -18.14
C PHE A 134 -0.26 -0.23 -18.87
N PRO A 135 -0.16 0.02 -20.20
CA PRO A 135 1.06 -0.25 -20.94
C PRO A 135 2.23 0.59 -20.40
N ILE A 136 3.38 -0.03 -20.25
CA ILE A 136 4.64 0.64 -19.91
C ILE A 136 5.64 0.48 -21.05
N THR A 137 6.40 1.54 -21.33
CA THR A 137 7.52 1.52 -22.29
C THR A 137 8.79 0.98 -21.62
N LEU A 138 9.79 0.60 -22.42
CA LEU A 138 11.11 0.22 -21.89
C LEU A 138 11.78 1.36 -21.12
N GLU A 139 11.55 2.60 -21.52
CA GLU A 139 12.08 3.78 -20.84
C GLU A 139 11.45 3.94 -19.46
N GLU A 140 10.14 3.78 -19.35
CA GLU A 140 9.42 3.83 -18.09
C GLU A 140 9.76 2.65 -17.16
N MET A 141 10.14 1.51 -17.72
CA MET A 141 10.55 0.34 -16.93
C MET A 141 11.85 0.59 -16.14
N TYR A 142 12.74 1.42 -16.65
CA TYR A 142 14.06 1.70 -16.07
C TYR A 142 14.25 3.16 -15.64
N GLY A 143 13.32 4.03 -15.99
CA GLY A 143 13.33 5.46 -15.68
C GLY A 143 12.47 5.84 -14.46
N PRO A 144 12.31 7.14 -14.21
CA PRO A 144 11.42 7.63 -13.19
C PRO A 144 9.97 7.20 -13.50
N SER A 145 9.34 6.60 -12.51
CA SER A 145 7.96 6.14 -12.66
C SER A 145 6.98 7.31 -12.58
N PHE A 146 6.18 7.52 -13.63
CA PHE A 146 5.06 8.48 -13.61
C PHE A 146 4.00 8.17 -12.53
N LEU A 147 4.01 6.96 -11.97
CA LEU A 147 3.15 6.61 -10.83
C LEU A 147 3.40 7.48 -9.61
N LEU A 148 4.63 8.00 -9.45
CA LEU A 148 5.00 8.87 -8.33
C LEU A 148 4.47 10.31 -8.49
N ASP A 149 4.00 10.68 -9.68
CA ASP A 149 3.34 11.97 -9.93
C ASP A 149 1.86 11.96 -9.47
N ASP A 150 1.30 10.77 -9.18
CA ASP A 150 -0.04 10.63 -8.61
C ASP A 150 0.05 10.48 -7.08
N ALA A 151 -0.33 11.53 -6.34
CA ALA A 151 -0.33 11.52 -4.88
C ALA A 151 -1.16 10.38 -4.24
N ASN A 152 -2.00 9.69 -5.03
CA ASN A 152 -2.85 8.59 -4.58
C ASN A 152 -2.29 7.19 -4.92
N TRP A 153 -1.15 7.10 -5.61
CA TRP A 153 -0.64 5.82 -6.12
C TRP A 153 -0.54 4.72 -5.04
N GLY A 154 -0.11 5.09 -3.84
CA GLY A 154 0.13 4.15 -2.73
C GLY A 154 -1.01 4.06 -1.71
N ARG A 155 -2.15 4.73 -1.93
CA ARG A 155 -3.20 4.84 -0.90
C ARG A 155 -3.77 3.50 -0.41
N PHE A 156 -3.76 2.47 -1.24
CA PHE A 156 -4.27 1.14 -0.91
C PHE A 156 -3.18 0.13 -0.51
N THR A 157 -1.92 0.51 -0.57
CA THR A 157 -0.78 -0.38 -0.24
C THR A 157 0.07 0.17 0.89
N VAL A 158 0.42 1.46 0.84
CA VAL A 158 1.29 2.10 1.84
C VAL A 158 0.78 1.99 3.28
N PRO A 159 -0.51 2.15 3.60
CA PRO A 159 -0.98 2.03 4.98
C PRO A 159 -0.64 0.70 5.63
N TYR A 160 -0.80 -0.37 4.88
CA TYR A 160 -0.58 -1.74 5.35
C TYR A 160 0.90 -2.07 5.42
N ASP A 161 1.67 -1.69 4.38
CA ASP A 161 3.13 -1.82 4.37
C ASP A 161 3.75 -1.01 5.53
N PHE A 162 3.39 0.25 5.67
CA PHE A 162 3.89 1.13 6.73
C PHE A 162 3.55 0.64 8.14
N SER A 163 2.34 0.12 8.35
CA SER A 163 1.93 -0.44 9.64
C SER A 163 2.51 -1.84 9.90
N GLY A 164 2.91 -2.57 8.85
CA GLY A 164 3.29 -3.96 8.91
C GLY A 164 2.09 -4.91 9.02
N ALA A 165 0.90 -4.48 8.58
CA ALA A 165 -0.27 -5.34 8.53
C ALA A 165 -0.14 -6.35 7.38
N PRO A 166 -0.47 -7.64 7.59
CA PRO A 166 -0.43 -8.63 6.52
C PRO A 166 -1.49 -8.33 5.46
N THR A 167 -1.13 -8.53 4.19
CA THR A 167 -2.01 -8.31 3.05
C THR A 167 -2.04 -9.51 2.12
N ILE A 168 -3.16 -9.65 1.40
CA ILE A 168 -3.31 -10.63 0.33
C ILE A 168 -4.00 -9.96 -0.85
N SER A 169 -3.51 -10.20 -2.06
CA SER A 169 -4.16 -9.77 -3.30
C SER A 169 -4.86 -10.94 -3.96
N LEU A 170 -6.13 -10.74 -4.31
CA LEU A 170 -6.97 -11.72 -4.97
C LEU A 170 -7.43 -11.16 -6.32
N PRO A 171 -7.46 -11.96 -7.41
CA PRO A 171 -8.07 -11.54 -8.66
C PRO A 171 -9.56 -11.27 -8.45
N CYS A 172 -10.05 -10.12 -8.92
CA CYS A 172 -11.47 -9.74 -8.80
C CYS A 172 -12.13 -9.44 -10.16
N GLY A 173 -11.41 -9.55 -11.27
CA GLY A 173 -11.92 -9.32 -12.61
C GLY A 173 -10.85 -9.40 -13.69
N GLN A 174 -11.23 -9.10 -14.92
CA GLN A 174 -10.35 -8.96 -16.09
C GLN A 174 -10.75 -7.67 -16.83
N ASN A 175 -9.76 -6.97 -17.39
CA ASN A 175 -9.97 -5.81 -18.27
C ASN A 175 -10.19 -6.27 -19.70
#